data_454f14c7d9f01a2a5edb28e747d254a6
#
_entry.id   454f14c7d9f01a2a5edb28e747d254a6
#
_cell.length_a   1.000
_cell.length_b   1.000
_cell.length_c   1.000
_cell.angle_alpha   90.00
_cell.angle_beta   90.00
_cell.angle_gamma   90.00
#
_symmetry.space_group_name_H-M   'P 1'
#
loop_
_entity.id
_entity.type
_entity.pdbx_description
1 polymer ?
#
loop_
_entity_poly.entity_id
_entity_poly.type
_entity_poly.pdbx_seq_one_letter_code
_entity_poly.pdbx_strand_id
1 'polypeptide(L)'
;MLREKVDLPMPIGYNLVPDSLNKEKAAISAGLYYSGYEVSTNRPQKLNNFDVVVMWNRWNENEKLADKLESQGGNVIIAENGYLGTDYIALARSEHNGGGWIPYADLDRLEALQINFKPYRTDGEHILVCPSRGFGSKKMRQPINWTHEIVQELRNYTTRPIYVREHPGNWKQNNNHLSLAEDLDHAWACVIWNSGAGIHSLMQGIPVICCADYWILKDIASDIQFIENPAMLDRYHAFNKLAWSQWSIDEIVSGEPFIRFSLC
;
A
#
# COMPACT_ATOMS: atom_id res chain seq x y z
N MET A 1 -31.41 39.94 16.15
CA MET A 1 -30.88 38.66 16.65
C MET A 1 -29.49 38.47 16.05
N LEU A 2 -28.44 38.82 16.81
CA LEU A 2 -27.05 38.52 16.42
C LEU A 2 -26.87 37.03 16.59
N ARG A 3 -26.54 36.30 15.51
CA ARG A 3 -26.10 34.91 15.59
C ARG A 3 -24.74 34.92 16.27
N GLU A 4 -24.66 34.38 17.48
CA GLU A 4 -23.37 34.10 18.11
C GLU A 4 -22.57 33.20 17.16
N LYS A 5 -21.38 33.66 16.78
CA LYS A 5 -20.38 32.83 16.10
C LYS A 5 -19.94 31.79 17.12
N VAL A 6 -20.37 30.55 16.95
CA VAL A 6 -19.79 29.43 17.69
C VAL A 6 -18.40 29.21 17.10
N ASP A 7 -17.38 29.67 17.77
CA ASP A 7 -16.00 29.33 17.44
C ASP A 7 -15.80 27.85 17.76
N LEU A 8 -15.91 27.00 16.74
CA LEU A 8 -15.52 25.60 16.87
C LEU A 8 -13.99 25.52 17.09
N PRO A 9 -13.53 24.70 18.03
CA PRO A 9 -12.10 24.51 18.23
C PRO A 9 -11.46 24.00 16.92
N MET A 10 -10.23 24.47 16.64
CA MET A 10 -9.48 23.97 15.50
C MET A 10 -9.31 22.44 15.61
N PRO A 11 -9.49 21.72 14.51
CA PRO A 11 -9.27 20.27 14.51
C PRO A 11 -7.78 19.96 14.73
N ILE A 12 -7.50 18.86 15.42
CA ILE A 12 -6.14 18.41 15.70
C ILE A 12 -5.73 17.33 14.70
N GLY A 13 -4.58 17.53 14.06
CA GLY A 13 -3.90 16.53 13.23
C GLY A 13 -2.79 15.85 14.03
N TYR A 14 -3.01 14.61 14.43
CA TYR A 14 -2.01 13.83 15.16
C TYR A 14 -1.05 13.14 14.21
N ASN A 15 0.23 13.51 14.24
CA ASN A 15 1.29 12.90 13.44
C ASN A 15 2.08 11.90 14.29
N LEU A 16 1.79 10.61 14.14
CA LEU A 16 2.43 9.52 14.86
C LEU A 16 3.49 8.79 14.03
N VAL A 17 3.98 9.41 12.96
CA VAL A 17 5.11 8.90 12.18
C VAL A 17 6.36 8.87 13.06
N PRO A 18 7.18 7.78 13.03
CA PRO A 18 8.39 7.67 13.85
C PRO A 18 9.43 8.75 13.54
N ASP A 19 10.19 9.18 14.55
CA ASP A 19 11.26 10.17 14.39
C ASP A 19 12.40 9.68 13.47
N SER A 20 12.57 8.38 13.30
CA SER A 20 13.52 7.81 12.33
C SER A 20 13.17 8.11 10.87
N LEU A 21 11.93 8.54 10.59
CA LEU A 21 11.42 8.96 9.28
C LEU A 21 11.24 10.50 9.28
N ASN A 22 12.32 11.23 9.54
CA ASN A 22 12.25 12.70 9.77
C ASN A 22 11.66 13.46 8.59
N LYS A 23 12.03 13.09 7.35
CA LYS A 23 11.57 13.74 6.11
C LYS A 23 10.06 13.56 5.95
N GLU A 24 9.58 12.33 6.10
CA GLU A 24 8.17 11.94 6.00
C GLU A 24 7.35 12.58 7.13
N LYS A 25 7.88 12.53 8.35
CA LYS A 25 7.25 13.16 9.52
C LYS A 25 7.11 14.65 9.36
N ALA A 26 8.15 15.34 8.90
CA ALA A 26 8.14 16.79 8.66
C ALA A 26 7.14 17.16 7.56
N ALA A 27 7.11 16.41 6.45
CA ALA A 27 6.18 16.63 5.35
C ALA A 27 4.72 16.48 5.81
N ILE A 28 4.41 15.40 6.54
CA ILE A 28 3.05 15.14 7.07
C ILE A 28 2.64 16.24 8.07
N SER A 29 3.55 16.69 8.95
CA SER A 29 3.25 17.80 9.87
C SER A 29 2.93 19.10 9.13
N ALA A 30 3.74 19.44 8.12
CA ALA A 30 3.51 20.61 7.29
C ALA A 30 2.17 20.52 6.55
N GLY A 31 1.90 19.37 5.93
CA GLY A 31 0.67 19.14 5.20
C GLY A 31 -0.59 19.24 6.07
N LEU A 32 -0.57 18.66 7.27
CA LEU A 32 -1.66 18.81 8.24
C LEU A 32 -1.85 20.28 8.63
N TYR A 33 -0.77 20.99 8.91
CA TYR A 33 -0.83 22.41 9.24
C TYR A 33 -1.46 23.25 8.11
N TYR A 34 -0.98 23.07 6.87
CA TYR A 34 -1.54 23.79 5.71
C TYR A 34 -2.97 23.38 5.34
N SER A 35 -3.42 22.23 5.82
CA SER A 35 -4.81 21.78 5.68
C SER A 35 -5.73 22.30 6.80
N GLY A 36 -5.20 23.14 7.72
CA GLY A 36 -6.00 23.79 8.77
C GLY A 36 -6.09 23.03 10.09
N TYR A 37 -5.19 22.07 10.32
CA TYR A 37 -5.10 21.35 11.60
C TYR A 37 -4.09 22.00 12.55
N GLU A 38 -4.39 21.99 13.86
CA GLU A 38 -3.36 22.11 14.89
C GLU A 38 -2.58 20.79 14.95
N VAL A 39 -1.25 20.84 14.83
CA VAL A 39 -0.45 19.61 14.74
C VAL A 39 0.04 19.15 16.11
N SER A 40 -0.23 17.90 16.44
CA SER A 40 0.25 17.22 17.66
C SER A 40 1.00 15.94 17.34
N THR A 41 2.06 15.64 18.10
CA THR A 41 2.77 14.37 18.03
C THR A 41 2.44 13.42 19.19
N ASN A 42 1.52 13.85 20.05
CA ASN A 42 1.07 13.03 21.18
C ASN A 42 0.07 11.96 20.73
N ARG A 43 0.08 10.81 21.37
CA ARG A 43 -0.91 9.74 21.09
C ARG A 43 -2.28 10.15 21.68
N PRO A 44 -3.33 10.31 20.86
CA PRO A 44 -4.66 10.69 21.35
C PRO A 44 -5.31 9.51 22.09
N GLN A 45 -6.11 9.84 23.11
CA GLN A 45 -6.97 8.85 23.77
C GLN A 45 -8.33 8.73 23.09
N LYS A 46 -8.77 9.79 22.42
CA LYS A 46 -10.01 9.94 21.66
C LYS A 46 -9.80 11.00 20.60
N LEU A 47 -10.50 10.91 19.49
CA LEU A 47 -10.58 11.95 18.46
C LEU A 47 -11.94 12.65 18.55
N ASN A 48 -11.95 13.96 18.31
CA ASN A 48 -13.17 14.69 18.01
C ASN A 48 -13.56 14.48 16.54
N ASN A 49 -14.76 14.86 16.16
CA ASN A 49 -15.33 14.56 14.84
C ASN A 49 -14.50 15.05 13.65
N PHE A 50 -13.68 16.09 13.83
CA PHE A 50 -12.87 16.68 12.78
C PHE A 50 -11.36 16.39 12.95
N ASP A 51 -10.98 15.72 14.04
CA ASP A 51 -9.59 15.33 14.25
C ASP A 51 -9.19 14.21 13.31
N VAL A 52 -7.90 14.14 12.97
CA VAL A 52 -7.31 13.07 12.19
C VAL A 52 -6.05 12.57 12.86
N VAL A 53 -5.80 11.28 12.76
CA VAL A 53 -4.51 10.71 13.13
C VAL A 53 -3.85 10.10 11.90
N VAL A 54 -2.58 10.45 11.69
CA VAL A 54 -1.72 9.84 10.67
C VAL A 54 -0.68 8.99 11.38
N MET A 55 -0.60 7.70 11.02
CA MET A 55 0.37 6.79 11.61
C MET A 55 1.08 5.97 10.55
N TRP A 56 2.36 5.65 10.82
CA TRP A 56 3.16 4.82 9.93
C TRP A 56 2.92 3.35 10.25
N ASN A 57 2.42 2.61 9.31
CA ASN A 57 1.99 1.23 9.44
C ASN A 57 0.83 1.01 10.43
N ARG A 58 -0.07 0.10 10.09
CA ARG A 58 -1.08 -0.43 11.00
C ARG A 58 -0.62 -1.78 11.55
N TRP A 59 0.30 -1.73 12.52
CA TRP A 59 0.90 -2.93 13.11
C TRP A 59 1.15 -2.75 14.60
N ASN A 60 1.00 -3.83 15.40
CA ASN A 60 1.21 -3.84 16.84
C ASN A 60 0.40 -2.76 17.58
N GLU A 61 1.07 -1.85 18.30
CA GLU A 61 0.42 -0.80 19.09
C GLU A 61 -0.33 0.22 18.22
N ASN A 62 0.10 0.42 16.96
CA ASN A 62 -0.64 1.25 16.03
C ASN A 62 -1.95 0.58 15.58
N GLU A 63 -1.98 -0.74 15.39
CA GLU A 63 -3.22 -1.47 15.08
C GLU A 63 -4.24 -1.32 16.22
N LYS A 64 -3.82 -1.56 17.49
CA LYS A 64 -4.68 -1.40 18.66
C LYS A 64 -5.23 0.03 18.81
N LEU A 65 -4.37 1.03 18.56
CA LEU A 65 -4.77 2.42 18.64
C LEU A 65 -5.76 2.77 17.52
N ALA A 66 -5.49 2.35 16.27
CA ALA A 66 -6.37 2.56 15.14
C ALA A 66 -7.75 1.93 15.39
N ASP A 67 -7.79 0.65 15.80
CA ASP A 67 -9.04 -0.07 16.13
C ASP A 67 -9.85 0.68 17.20
N LYS A 68 -9.17 1.16 18.27
CA LYS A 68 -9.82 1.93 19.33
C LYS A 68 -10.40 3.24 18.81
N LEU A 69 -9.63 4.00 18.03
CA LEU A 69 -10.05 5.32 17.55
C LEU A 69 -11.19 5.18 16.52
N GLU A 70 -11.09 4.24 15.61
CA GLU A 70 -12.13 3.98 14.60
C GLU A 70 -13.43 3.46 15.22
N SER A 71 -13.36 2.63 16.27
CA SER A 71 -14.55 2.19 17.01
C SER A 71 -15.31 3.35 17.68
N GLN A 72 -14.66 4.49 17.85
CA GLN A 72 -15.22 5.73 18.39
C GLN A 72 -15.62 6.73 17.29
N GLY A 73 -15.56 6.32 16.00
CA GLY A 73 -15.84 7.18 14.85
C GLY A 73 -14.66 8.07 14.44
N GLY A 74 -13.45 7.81 14.95
CA GLY A 74 -12.25 8.58 14.62
C GLY A 74 -11.73 8.34 13.21
N ASN A 75 -11.08 9.34 12.63
CA ASN A 75 -10.50 9.29 11.29
C ASN A 75 -9.01 8.93 11.36
N VAL A 76 -8.67 7.76 10.86
CA VAL A 76 -7.31 7.22 10.88
C VAL A 76 -6.76 7.11 9.46
N ILE A 77 -5.59 7.72 9.20
CA ILE A 77 -4.85 7.61 7.94
C ILE A 77 -3.59 6.77 8.19
N ILE A 78 -3.40 5.74 7.39
CA ILE A 78 -2.20 4.92 7.40
C ILE A 78 -1.25 5.41 6.34
N ALA A 79 -0.02 5.71 6.75
CA ALA A 79 1.09 6.10 5.89
C ALA A 79 2.06 4.92 5.74
N GLU A 80 2.59 4.74 4.53
CA GLU A 80 3.55 3.69 4.15
C GLU A 80 4.50 4.21 3.07
N ASN A 81 5.56 3.44 2.77
CA ASN A 81 6.37 3.70 1.59
C ASN A 81 5.50 3.73 0.33
N GLY A 82 5.83 4.61 -0.60
CA GLY A 82 5.18 4.65 -1.89
C GLY A 82 5.38 3.35 -2.69
N TYR A 83 4.47 3.10 -3.60
CA TYR A 83 4.48 1.89 -4.44
C TYR A 83 5.43 2.03 -5.63
N LEU A 84 5.59 3.25 -6.12
CA LEU A 84 6.33 3.59 -7.34
C LEU A 84 7.35 4.67 -7.02
N GLY A 85 8.58 4.25 -6.74
CA GLY A 85 9.68 5.16 -6.40
C GLY A 85 9.81 5.44 -4.90
N THR A 86 10.95 6.03 -4.52
CA THR A 86 11.33 6.31 -3.12
C THR A 86 10.87 7.68 -2.62
N ASP A 87 10.38 8.54 -3.53
CA ASP A 87 9.99 9.92 -3.21
C ASP A 87 8.49 10.09 -2.96
N TYR A 88 7.79 8.96 -2.82
CA TYR A 88 6.36 8.92 -2.56
C TYR A 88 6.05 8.28 -1.22
N ILE A 89 4.97 8.74 -0.59
CA ILE A 89 4.35 8.15 0.58
C ILE A 89 2.95 7.69 0.18
N ALA A 90 2.63 6.43 0.43
CA ALA A 90 1.27 5.93 0.28
C ALA A 90 0.43 6.36 1.48
N LEU A 91 -0.78 6.86 1.22
CA LEU A 91 -1.75 7.26 2.22
C LEU A 91 -3.10 6.62 1.92
N ALA A 92 -3.72 6.03 2.93
CA ALA A 92 -5.09 5.52 2.83
C ALA A 92 -5.79 5.59 4.19
N ARG A 93 -7.13 5.79 4.18
CA ARG A 93 -7.94 5.78 5.41
C ARG A 93 -8.13 4.34 5.87
N SER A 94 -7.98 4.13 7.14
CA SER A 94 -8.16 2.87 7.88
C SER A 94 -7.10 1.81 7.58
N GLU A 95 -6.74 1.57 6.32
CA GLU A 95 -5.80 0.53 5.96
C GLU A 95 -5.09 0.85 4.64
N HIS A 96 -3.86 0.42 4.47
CA HIS A 96 -3.05 0.63 3.26
C HIS A 96 -3.28 -0.47 2.20
N ASN A 97 -2.57 -0.38 1.08
CA ASN A 97 -2.40 -1.42 0.06
C ASN A 97 -3.71 -2.09 -0.41
N GLY A 98 -4.75 -1.27 -0.65
CA GLY A 98 -6.05 -1.74 -1.14
C GLY A 98 -7.01 -2.20 -0.04
N GLY A 99 -6.59 -2.25 1.23
CA GLY A 99 -7.44 -2.62 2.36
C GLY A 99 -8.30 -1.48 2.91
N GLY A 100 -7.99 -0.25 2.55
CA GLY A 100 -8.66 0.98 3.00
C GLY A 100 -9.12 1.87 1.86
N TRP A 101 -9.71 2.99 2.23
CA TRP A 101 -10.20 3.97 1.27
C TRP A 101 -9.11 4.98 0.87
N ILE A 102 -9.08 5.34 -0.39
CA ILE A 102 -8.20 6.37 -0.97
C ILE A 102 -9.05 7.47 -1.64
N PRO A 103 -8.57 8.73 -1.68
CA PRO A 103 -9.29 9.83 -2.32
C PRO A 103 -9.11 9.78 -3.85
N TYR A 104 -9.59 8.71 -4.47
CA TYR A 104 -9.53 8.52 -5.91
C TYR A 104 -10.39 9.58 -6.63
N ALA A 105 -9.84 10.17 -7.68
CA ALA A 105 -10.54 11.04 -8.61
C ALA A 105 -10.37 10.51 -10.03
N ASP A 106 -11.35 10.81 -10.88
CA ASP A 106 -11.35 10.40 -12.30
C ASP A 106 -10.46 11.34 -13.16
N LEU A 107 -9.30 11.68 -12.63
CA LEU A 107 -8.26 12.45 -13.30
C LEU A 107 -7.07 11.54 -13.55
N ASP A 108 -6.43 11.70 -14.68
CA ASP A 108 -5.24 10.92 -14.99
C ASP A 108 -4.03 11.39 -14.19
N ARG A 109 -3.66 10.57 -13.20
CA ARG A 109 -2.47 10.78 -12.38
C ARG A 109 -1.32 9.86 -12.82
N LEU A 110 -1.65 8.80 -13.54
CA LEU A 110 -0.68 7.82 -13.99
C LEU A 110 0.25 8.38 -15.07
N GLU A 111 -0.27 9.23 -15.97
CA GLU A 111 0.54 9.85 -17.03
C GLU A 111 1.70 10.67 -16.44
N ALA A 112 1.46 11.39 -15.34
CA ALA A 112 2.49 12.18 -14.66
C ALA A 112 3.63 11.33 -14.08
N LEU A 113 3.38 10.05 -13.79
CA LEU A 113 4.38 9.09 -13.27
C LEU A 113 5.24 8.48 -14.39
N GLN A 114 4.91 8.70 -15.66
CA GLN A 114 5.64 8.21 -16.84
C GLN A 114 5.93 6.70 -16.80
N ILE A 115 4.95 5.90 -16.35
CA ILE A 115 5.10 4.45 -16.23
C ILE A 115 4.99 3.81 -17.60
N ASN A 116 6.00 3.03 -17.97
CA ASN A 116 5.99 2.23 -19.17
C ASN A 116 5.62 0.78 -18.84
N PHE A 117 4.53 0.28 -19.42
CA PHE A 117 4.15 -1.12 -19.33
C PHE A 117 4.76 -1.90 -20.48
N LYS A 118 5.53 -2.95 -20.18
CA LYS A 118 5.88 -3.93 -21.20
C LYS A 118 4.62 -4.74 -21.60
N PRO A 119 4.50 -5.18 -22.85
CA PRO A 119 3.42 -6.11 -23.23
C PRO A 119 3.39 -7.32 -22.30
N TYR A 120 2.22 -7.89 -22.07
CA TYR A 120 2.15 -9.14 -21.33
C TYR A 120 2.95 -10.22 -22.01
N ARG A 121 3.70 -10.95 -21.21
CA ARG A 121 4.47 -12.11 -21.67
C ARG A 121 3.51 -13.28 -21.92
N THR A 122 3.74 -13.98 -23.02
CA THR A 122 2.98 -15.17 -23.42
C THR A 122 3.81 -16.45 -23.29
N ASP A 123 5.05 -16.32 -22.84
CA ASP A 123 6.01 -17.40 -22.56
C ASP A 123 6.65 -17.18 -21.18
N GLY A 124 7.26 -18.21 -20.65
CA GLY A 124 7.95 -18.17 -19.36
C GLY A 124 8.23 -19.57 -18.84
N GLU A 125 9.29 -19.68 -18.05
CA GLU A 125 9.85 -20.96 -17.65
C GLU A 125 9.45 -21.38 -16.25
N HIS A 126 9.29 -20.39 -15.33
CA HIS A 126 9.13 -20.65 -13.90
C HIS A 126 8.07 -19.77 -13.25
N ILE A 127 7.66 -20.16 -12.06
CA ILE A 127 6.82 -19.38 -11.16
C ILE A 127 7.73 -18.74 -10.11
N LEU A 128 7.61 -17.42 -9.94
CA LEU A 128 8.32 -16.68 -8.89
C LEU A 128 7.38 -16.38 -7.71
N VAL A 129 7.63 -16.94 -6.54
CA VAL A 129 6.89 -16.68 -5.31
C VAL A 129 7.60 -15.58 -4.51
N CYS A 130 6.92 -14.47 -4.27
CA CYS A 130 7.47 -13.31 -3.56
C CYS A 130 6.69 -13.05 -2.26
N PRO A 131 7.09 -13.63 -1.12
CA PRO A 131 6.45 -13.40 0.15
C PRO A 131 6.61 -11.96 0.62
N SER A 132 5.65 -11.51 1.44
CA SER A 132 5.72 -10.26 2.19
C SER A 132 6.50 -10.44 3.48
N ARG A 133 6.84 -9.34 4.16
CA ARG A 133 7.52 -9.38 5.48
C ARG A 133 6.62 -9.89 6.63
N GLY A 134 5.31 -10.07 6.39
CA GLY A 134 4.35 -10.43 7.43
C GLY A 134 3.99 -9.29 8.39
N PHE A 135 4.33 -8.04 8.06
CA PHE A 135 3.90 -6.85 8.79
C PHE A 135 2.54 -6.37 8.30
N GLY A 136 1.86 -5.58 9.12
CA GLY A 136 0.53 -5.05 8.84
C GLY A 136 -0.51 -5.53 9.86
N SER A 137 -1.74 -5.06 9.72
CA SER A 137 -2.87 -5.50 10.52
C SER A 137 -3.19 -6.98 10.29
N LYS A 138 -4.03 -7.56 11.16
CA LYS A 138 -4.53 -8.94 10.98
C LYS A 138 -5.15 -9.17 9.60
N LYS A 139 -5.77 -8.12 9.05
CA LYS A 139 -6.41 -8.14 7.74
C LYS A 139 -5.41 -8.25 6.59
N MET A 140 -4.24 -7.64 6.73
CA MET A 140 -3.28 -7.47 5.64
C MET A 140 -2.07 -8.40 5.69
N ARG A 141 -1.64 -8.76 6.91
CA ARG A 141 -0.39 -9.51 7.05
C ARG A 141 -0.46 -10.91 6.48
N GLN A 142 0.63 -11.32 5.87
CA GLN A 142 0.83 -12.68 5.38
C GLN A 142 0.83 -13.67 6.55
N PRO A 143 0.12 -14.82 6.45
CA PRO A 143 0.24 -15.92 7.41
C PRO A 143 1.67 -16.45 7.50
N ILE A 144 2.07 -16.89 8.69
CA ILE A 144 3.47 -17.32 8.95
C ILE A 144 3.92 -18.46 8.02
N ASN A 145 3.06 -19.44 7.77
CA ASN A 145 3.38 -20.62 6.96
C ASN A 145 3.05 -20.46 5.48
N TRP A 146 2.52 -19.31 5.07
CA TRP A 146 1.98 -19.11 3.72
C TRP A 146 2.95 -19.51 2.62
N THR A 147 4.24 -19.15 2.72
CA THR A 147 5.22 -19.46 1.69
C THR A 147 5.37 -20.98 1.47
N HIS A 148 5.35 -21.75 2.55
CA HIS A 148 5.41 -23.20 2.46
C HIS A 148 4.12 -23.79 1.86
N GLU A 149 2.98 -23.33 2.35
CA GLU A 149 1.65 -23.80 1.94
C GLU A 149 1.38 -23.48 0.46
N ILE A 150 1.70 -22.26 0.01
CA ILE A 150 1.46 -21.86 -1.38
C ILE A 150 2.34 -22.63 -2.38
N VAL A 151 3.59 -22.93 -2.01
CA VAL A 151 4.47 -23.76 -2.88
C VAL A 151 3.92 -25.17 -3.03
N GLN A 152 3.37 -25.76 -1.98
CA GLN A 152 2.72 -27.07 -2.05
C GLN A 152 1.42 -27.00 -2.87
N GLU A 153 0.60 -25.98 -2.66
CA GLU A 153 -0.67 -25.82 -3.37
C GLU A 153 -0.45 -25.60 -4.88
N LEU A 154 0.54 -24.79 -5.28
CA LEU A 154 0.89 -24.56 -6.67
C LEU A 154 1.19 -25.86 -7.45
N ARG A 155 1.73 -26.89 -6.79
CA ARG A 155 2.01 -28.18 -7.43
C ARG A 155 0.76 -28.92 -7.91
N ASN A 156 -0.42 -28.54 -7.44
CA ASN A 156 -1.69 -29.08 -7.95
C ASN A 156 -2.10 -28.47 -9.30
N TYR A 157 -1.52 -27.32 -9.68
CA TYR A 157 -1.95 -26.52 -10.81
C TYR A 157 -0.84 -26.33 -11.88
N THR A 158 0.45 -26.54 -11.52
CA THR A 158 1.57 -26.35 -12.45
C THR A 158 2.69 -27.33 -12.25
N THR A 159 3.36 -27.69 -13.35
CA THR A 159 4.60 -28.49 -13.35
C THR A 159 5.85 -27.60 -13.51
N ARG A 160 5.69 -26.29 -13.69
CA ARG A 160 6.80 -25.35 -13.85
C ARG A 160 7.70 -25.35 -12.60
N PRO A 161 9.00 -25.09 -12.74
CA PRO A 161 9.85 -24.77 -11.60
C PRO A 161 9.27 -23.65 -10.75
N ILE A 162 9.38 -23.77 -9.42
CA ILE A 162 8.93 -22.73 -8.48
C ILE A 162 10.14 -22.23 -7.73
N TYR A 163 10.40 -20.93 -7.83
CA TYR A 163 11.44 -20.25 -7.09
C TYR A 163 10.82 -19.32 -6.04
N VAL A 164 11.41 -19.28 -4.86
CA VAL A 164 10.99 -18.39 -3.77
C VAL A 164 12.04 -17.29 -3.62
N ARG A 165 11.59 -16.03 -3.80
CA ARG A 165 12.41 -14.86 -3.57
C ARG A 165 12.05 -14.25 -2.22
N GLU A 166 12.94 -14.42 -1.23
CA GLU A 166 12.76 -13.81 0.09
C GLU A 166 12.66 -12.28 0.02
N HIS A 167 11.84 -11.71 0.90
CA HIS A 167 11.72 -10.26 0.98
C HIS A 167 13.07 -9.63 1.41
N PRO A 168 13.58 -8.59 0.72
CA PRO A 168 14.90 -8.01 1.02
C PRO A 168 15.02 -7.48 2.46
N GLY A 169 13.91 -7.13 3.11
CA GLY A 169 13.88 -6.75 4.53
C GLY A 169 14.07 -7.91 5.51
N ASN A 170 14.06 -9.16 5.06
CA ASN A 170 14.35 -10.35 5.87
C ASN A 170 15.84 -10.70 5.82
N TRP A 171 16.69 -9.73 6.16
CA TRP A 171 18.15 -9.81 5.99
C TRP A 171 18.81 -11.07 6.59
N LYS A 172 18.22 -11.70 7.64
CA LYS A 172 18.72 -12.95 8.23
C LYS A 172 18.49 -14.18 7.36
N GLN A 173 17.53 -14.12 6.44
CA GLN A 173 17.12 -15.21 5.56
C GLN A 173 17.26 -14.84 4.08
N ASN A 174 17.72 -13.62 3.80
CA ASN A 174 17.84 -13.14 2.44
C ASN A 174 19.05 -13.75 1.75
N ASN A 175 18.81 -14.78 0.97
CA ASN A 175 19.78 -15.46 0.10
C ASN A 175 19.64 -15.02 -1.37
N ASN A 176 18.96 -13.91 -1.63
CA ASN A 176 18.79 -13.42 -3.00
C ASN A 176 20.13 -12.93 -3.54
N HIS A 177 20.60 -13.57 -4.59
CA HIS A 177 21.83 -13.18 -5.30
C HIS A 177 21.54 -12.26 -6.48
N LEU A 178 20.28 -12.24 -6.96
CA LEU A 178 19.81 -11.49 -8.11
C LEU A 178 18.91 -10.32 -7.68
N SER A 179 18.81 -9.30 -8.51
CA SER A 179 17.77 -8.25 -8.38
C SER A 179 16.38 -8.84 -8.66
N LEU A 180 15.32 -8.13 -8.26
CA LEU A 180 13.96 -8.54 -8.59
C LEU A 180 13.75 -8.62 -10.12
N ALA A 181 14.36 -7.70 -10.87
CA ALA A 181 14.24 -7.70 -12.33
C ALA A 181 14.86 -8.94 -12.98
N GLU A 182 16.01 -9.39 -12.47
CA GLU A 182 16.66 -10.62 -12.93
C GLU A 182 15.85 -11.86 -12.56
N ASP A 183 15.29 -11.95 -11.34
CA ASP A 183 14.43 -13.07 -10.93
C ASP A 183 13.10 -13.10 -11.72
N LEU A 184 12.62 -11.96 -12.16
CA LEU A 184 11.45 -11.84 -13.02
C LEU A 184 11.76 -12.17 -14.49
N ASP A 185 13.03 -12.18 -14.87
CA ASP A 185 13.38 -12.58 -16.22
C ASP A 185 13.02 -14.06 -16.44
N HIS A 186 12.39 -14.37 -17.57
CA HIS A 186 11.81 -15.68 -17.87
C HIS A 186 10.72 -16.19 -16.90
N ALA A 187 10.27 -15.41 -15.91
CA ALA A 187 9.13 -15.81 -15.09
C ALA A 187 7.84 -15.87 -15.92
N TRP A 188 7.06 -16.95 -15.77
CA TRP A 188 5.73 -17.10 -16.33
C TRP A 188 4.70 -16.27 -15.55
N ALA A 189 4.76 -16.34 -14.23
CA ALA A 189 3.89 -15.58 -13.33
C ALA A 189 4.60 -15.30 -11.99
N CYS A 190 4.17 -14.24 -11.32
CA CYS A 190 4.59 -13.89 -9.97
C CYS A 190 3.46 -14.17 -8.97
N VAL A 191 3.75 -14.94 -7.93
CA VAL A 191 2.78 -15.28 -6.87
C VAL A 191 3.13 -14.50 -5.61
N ILE A 192 2.17 -13.77 -5.09
CA ILE A 192 2.35 -12.90 -3.92
C ILE A 192 1.25 -13.12 -2.89
N TRP A 193 1.51 -12.73 -1.64
CA TRP A 193 0.44 -12.41 -0.71
C TRP A 193 -0.12 -11.02 -1.09
N ASN A 194 0.60 -9.96 -0.76
CA ASN A 194 0.29 -8.56 -1.13
C ASN A 194 1.57 -7.73 -1.32
N SER A 195 2.61 -8.36 -1.82
CA SER A 195 3.95 -7.77 -1.99
C SER A 195 3.98 -6.74 -3.12
N GLY A 196 4.81 -5.69 -2.95
CA GLY A 196 5.15 -4.74 -4.01
C GLY A 196 5.83 -5.38 -5.23
N ALA A 197 6.42 -6.58 -5.08
CA ALA A 197 6.96 -7.34 -6.20
C ALA A 197 5.93 -7.58 -7.31
N GLY A 198 4.64 -7.75 -6.96
CA GLY A 198 3.56 -7.88 -7.93
C GLY A 198 3.35 -6.63 -8.79
N ILE A 199 3.54 -5.44 -8.22
CA ILE A 199 3.45 -4.18 -8.98
C ILE A 199 4.54 -4.15 -10.06
N HIS A 200 5.79 -4.44 -9.68
CA HIS A 200 6.90 -4.50 -10.61
C HIS A 200 6.71 -5.60 -11.66
N SER A 201 6.15 -6.76 -11.27
CA SER A 201 5.82 -7.85 -12.20
C SER A 201 4.84 -7.40 -13.28
N LEU A 202 3.74 -6.76 -12.89
CA LEU A 202 2.75 -6.23 -13.84
C LEU A 202 3.37 -5.18 -14.77
N MET A 203 4.25 -4.30 -14.26
CA MET A 203 4.96 -3.33 -15.12
C MET A 203 5.86 -4.02 -16.14
N GLN A 204 6.47 -5.15 -15.80
CA GLN A 204 7.31 -5.95 -16.69
C GLN A 204 6.50 -6.87 -17.63
N GLY A 205 5.17 -6.83 -17.56
CA GLY A 205 4.28 -7.66 -18.37
C GLY A 205 4.17 -9.10 -17.87
N ILE A 206 4.46 -9.34 -16.59
CA ILE A 206 4.35 -10.68 -15.97
C ILE A 206 3.05 -10.71 -15.17
N PRO A 207 2.15 -11.67 -15.46
CA PRO A 207 0.90 -11.82 -14.72
C PRO A 207 1.13 -12.11 -13.23
N VAL A 208 0.19 -11.68 -12.40
CA VAL A 208 0.27 -11.84 -10.94
C VAL A 208 -0.86 -12.71 -10.42
N ILE A 209 -0.50 -13.65 -9.55
CA ILE A 209 -1.42 -14.38 -8.68
C ILE A 209 -1.36 -13.74 -7.31
N CYS A 210 -2.46 -13.18 -6.83
CA CYS A 210 -2.53 -12.54 -5.53
C CYS A 210 -3.39 -13.37 -4.57
N CYS A 211 -2.76 -13.89 -3.50
CA CYS A 211 -3.41 -14.77 -2.53
C CYS A 211 -4.09 -14.01 -1.37
N ALA A 212 -3.80 -12.72 -1.18
CA ALA A 212 -4.48 -11.92 -0.16
C ALA A 212 -5.87 -11.47 -0.64
N ASP A 213 -6.77 -11.24 0.31
CA ASP A 213 -8.09 -10.63 0.04
C ASP A 213 -7.95 -9.18 -0.42
N TYR A 214 -6.90 -8.49 0.05
CA TYR A 214 -6.64 -7.07 -0.22
C TYR A 214 -5.25 -6.86 -0.79
N TRP A 215 -5.21 -6.22 -1.93
CA TRP A 215 -4.00 -5.70 -2.57
C TRP A 215 -4.40 -4.58 -3.53
N ILE A 216 -3.59 -3.54 -3.64
CA ILE A 216 -3.93 -2.31 -4.40
C ILE A 216 -4.26 -2.58 -5.88
N LEU A 217 -3.70 -3.63 -6.47
CA LEU A 217 -3.96 -4.08 -7.84
C LEU A 217 -4.69 -5.44 -7.90
N LYS A 218 -5.45 -5.81 -6.85
CA LYS A 218 -6.18 -7.10 -6.79
C LYS A 218 -7.10 -7.31 -7.99
N ASP A 219 -7.73 -6.24 -8.48
CA ASP A 219 -8.71 -6.28 -9.57
C ASP A 219 -8.12 -6.78 -10.91
N ILE A 220 -6.80 -6.74 -11.06
CA ILE A 220 -6.07 -7.21 -12.27
C ILE A 220 -5.15 -8.40 -11.99
N ALA A 221 -5.25 -9.00 -10.82
CA ALA A 221 -4.56 -10.24 -10.47
C ALA A 221 -5.48 -11.45 -10.66
N SER A 222 -4.89 -12.62 -10.80
CA SER A 222 -5.61 -13.89 -10.88
C SER A 222 -5.56 -14.65 -9.56
N ASP A 223 -6.44 -15.65 -9.41
CA ASP A 223 -6.37 -16.64 -8.35
C ASP A 223 -5.48 -17.83 -8.77
N ILE A 224 -5.04 -18.62 -7.79
CA ILE A 224 -4.02 -19.67 -7.96
C ILE A 224 -4.40 -20.72 -8.98
N GLN A 225 -5.66 -21.11 -9.10
CA GLN A 225 -6.12 -22.11 -10.05
C GLN A 225 -5.92 -21.69 -11.52
N PHE A 226 -5.70 -20.40 -11.76
CA PHE A 226 -5.45 -19.86 -13.11
C PHE A 226 -3.96 -19.68 -13.41
N ILE A 227 -3.05 -20.28 -12.64
CA ILE A 227 -1.60 -20.09 -12.78
C ILE A 227 -1.07 -20.41 -14.19
N GLU A 228 -1.65 -21.38 -14.90
CA GLU A 228 -1.26 -21.71 -16.28
C GLU A 228 -2.01 -20.90 -17.35
N ASN A 229 -3.07 -20.19 -16.95
CA ASN A 229 -3.82 -19.29 -17.83
C ASN A 229 -4.22 -18.01 -17.06
N PRO A 230 -3.24 -17.22 -16.57
CA PRO A 230 -3.53 -16.03 -15.77
C PRO A 230 -4.17 -14.93 -16.62
N ALA A 231 -5.01 -14.12 -15.99
CA ALA A 231 -5.63 -12.99 -16.65
C ALA A 231 -4.57 -11.94 -17.08
N MET A 232 -4.72 -11.46 -18.30
CA MET A 232 -3.89 -10.41 -18.90
C MET A 232 -4.76 -9.17 -19.17
N LEU A 233 -5.27 -8.58 -18.09
CA LEU A 233 -6.20 -7.46 -18.14
C LEU A 233 -5.49 -6.14 -18.43
N ASP A 234 -6.24 -5.15 -18.91
CA ASP A 234 -5.72 -3.80 -19.02
C ASP A 234 -5.29 -3.25 -17.64
N ARG A 235 -4.11 -2.66 -17.59
CA ARG A 235 -3.47 -2.20 -16.36
C ARG A 235 -3.69 -0.73 -16.07
N TYR A 236 -4.10 0.03 -17.10
CA TYR A 236 -4.10 1.49 -17.01
C TYR A 236 -4.96 2.00 -15.85
N HIS A 237 -6.22 1.59 -15.81
CA HIS A 237 -7.15 2.05 -14.77
C HIS A 237 -6.72 1.65 -13.35
N ALA A 238 -6.25 0.41 -13.17
CA ALA A 238 -5.79 -0.07 -11.87
C ALA A 238 -4.53 0.68 -11.39
N PHE A 239 -3.59 0.96 -12.28
CA PHE A 239 -2.40 1.74 -11.96
C PHE A 239 -2.70 3.23 -11.76
N ASN A 240 -3.71 3.79 -12.43
CA ASN A 240 -4.16 5.15 -12.11
C ASN A 240 -4.75 5.23 -10.69
N LYS A 241 -5.54 4.23 -10.27
CA LYS A 241 -5.99 4.09 -8.87
C LYS A 241 -4.82 3.97 -7.90
N LEU A 242 -3.80 3.18 -8.23
CA LEU A 242 -2.57 3.09 -7.44
C LEU A 242 -1.86 4.44 -7.36
N ALA A 243 -1.76 5.19 -8.47
CA ALA A 243 -1.18 6.52 -8.49
C ALA A 243 -1.88 7.50 -7.53
N TRP A 244 -3.20 7.38 -7.34
CA TRP A 244 -3.98 8.14 -6.37
C TRP A 244 -3.81 7.68 -4.92
N SER A 245 -3.20 6.53 -4.68
CA SER A 245 -2.92 6.03 -3.33
C SER A 245 -1.57 6.47 -2.78
N GLN A 246 -0.73 7.15 -3.58
CA GLN A 246 0.57 7.67 -3.18
C GLN A 246 0.75 9.14 -3.57
N TRP A 247 1.56 9.85 -2.80
CA TRP A 247 1.75 11.29 -2.90
C TRP A 247 3.24 11.62 -2.79
N SER A 248 3.72 12.52 -3.63
CA SER A 248 5.07 13.05 -3.49
C SER A 248 5.21 13.85 -2.18
N ILE A 249 6.44 14.05 -1.73
CA ILE A 249 6.71 14.87 -0.55
C ILE A 249 6.14 16.28 -0.71
N ASP A 250 6.28 16.87 -1.88
CA ASP A 250 5.78 18.23 -2.15
C ASP A 250 4.25 18.32 -2.10
N GLU A 251 3.54 17.34 -2.64
CA GLU A 251 2.08 17.24 -2.54
C GLU A 251 1.63 17.07 -1.09
N ILE A 252 2.36 16.28 -0.28
CA ILE A 252 2.06 16.11 1.13
C ILE A 252 2.27 17.42 1.88
N VAL A 253 3.38 18.10 1.65
CA VAL A 253 3.70 19.41 2.26
C VAL A 253 2.65 20.45 1.90
N SER A 254 2.11 20.44 0.67
CA SER A 254 1.04 21.37 0.26
C SER A 254 -0.29 21.14 1.00
N GLY A 255 -0.48 19.99 1.64
CA GLY A 255 -1.71 19.61 2.32
C GLY A 255 -2.76 18.97 1.40
N GLU A 256 -2.51 18.86 0.10
CA GLU A 256 -3.49 18.35 -0.86
C GLU A 256 -4.12 17.01 -0.46
N PRO A 257 -3.37 15.96 -0.07
CA PRO A 257 -3.97 14.69 0.32
C PRO A 257 -4.89 14.84 1.54
N PHE A 258 -4.52 15.62 2.54
CA PHE A 258 -5.33 15.78 3.76
C PHE A 258 -6.61 16.55 3.51
N ILE A 259 -6.60 17.54 2.61
CA ILE A 259 -7.82 18.23 2.15
C ILE A 259 -8.75 17.22 1.47
N ARG A 260 -8.23 16.37 0.60
CA ARG A 260 -9.04 15.33 -0.08
C ARG A 260 -9.59 14.28 0.88
N PHE A 261 -8.84 13.90 1.91
CA PHE A 261 -9.32 13.00 2.96
C PHE A 261 -10.40 13.63 3.85
N SER A 262 -10.40 14.95 4.03
CA SER A 262 -11.39 15.66 4.85
C SER A 262 -12.71 15.95 4.11
N LEU A 263 -12.72 15.94 2.78
CA LEU A 263 -13.91 16.20 1.96
C LEU A 263 -14.86 15.00 1.82
N CYS A 264 -14.53 13.87 2.40
CA CYS A 264 -15.28 12.60 2.28
C CYS A 264 -15.67 12.05 3.70
#